data_788a4e8726b31f73a03da03a5d9d2ab4
#
_entry.id   788a4e8726b31f73a03da03a5d9d2ab4
#
_cell.length_a   1.000
_cell.length_b   1.000
_cell.length_c   1.000
_cell.angle_alpha   90.00
_cell.angle_beta   90.00
_cell.angle_gamma   90.00
#
_symmetry.space_group_name_H-M   'P 1'
#
loop_
_entity.id
_entity.type
_entity.pdbx_description
1 polymer ?
#
loop_
_entity_poly.entity_id
_entity_poly.type
_entity_poly.pdbx_seq_one_letter_code
_entity_poly.pdbx_strand_id
1 'polypeptide(L)'
;MRMFKVAPLSWCALGAITLASELALELVPGVGAAAAKVIVPVVECGMLLGAAAVDRGAPLEMRLAWTAFGARPAALAAIVLSALLVTAVETILAYALTGANLLANPDDARLSATVLLGVVGAGALASLPVAFVPFAVLLEGASFSRAFVGSLRGFTLNVAPLVVFAALSLVLTAIGLLTFYVGLVAVFPLLTAASYAAWKDIYAPAGATLKP
;
A
#
# COMPACT_ATOMS: atom_id res chain seq x y z
N MET A 1 13.84 10.46 0.08
CA MET A 1 13.36 11.84 -0.18
C MET A 1 13.77 12.43 -1.53
N ARG A 2 14.84 11.98 -2.20
CA ARG A 2 15.22 12.50 -3.54
C ARG A 2 14.09 12.28 -4.57
N MET A 3 13.46 11.12 -4.62
CA MET A 3 12.40 10.78 -5.60
C MET A 3 11.20 11.72 -5.54
N PHE A 4 10.70 12.02 -4.34
CA PHE A 4 9.55 12.92 -4.18
C PHE A 4 9.86 14.36 -4.64
N LYS A 5 11.10 14.82 -4.46
CA LYS A 5 11.53 16.17 -4.86
C LYS A 5 11.58 16.38 -6.37
N VAL A 6 11.68 15.32 -7.17
CA VAL A 6 11.81 15.41 -8.63
C VAL A 6 10.50 15.88 -9.29
N ALA A 7 9.34 15.44 -8.78
CA ALA A 7 8.04 15.79 -9.36
C ALA A 7 6.93 15.82 -8.28
N PRO A 8 6.99 16.73 -7.29
CA PRO A 8 6.08 16.71 -6.14
C PRO A 8 4.61 16.81 -6.54
N LEU A 9 4.27 17.63 -7.54
CA LEU A 9 2.89 17.77 -8.02
C LEU A 9 2.36 16.49 -8.67
N SER A 10 3.18 15.81 -9.48
CA SER A 10 2.78 14.53 -10.08
C SER A 10 2.61 13.42 -9.04
N TRP A 11 3.44 13.42 -7.99
CA TRP A 11 3.27 12.53 -6.85
C TRP A 11 1.96 12.79 -6.11
N CYS A 12 1.67 14.05 -5.78
CA CYS A 12 0.40 14.42 -5.14
C CYS A 12 -0.80 14.09 -6.03
N ALA A 13 -0.68 14.27 -7.36
CA ALA A 13 -1.75 13.90 -8.28
C ALA A 13 -2.03 12.39 -8.28
N LEU A 14 -1.00 11.53 -8.26
CA LEU A 14 -1.19 10.08 -8.13
C LEU A 14 -1.82 9.72 -6.78
N GLY A 15 -1.38 10.34 -5.68
CA GLY A 15 -2.00 10.16 -4.37
C GLY A 15 -3.46 10.62 -4.34
N ALA A 16 -3.79 11.74 -5.01
CA ALA A 16 -5.15 12.23 -5.14
C ALA A 16 -6.03 11.28 -5.97
N ILE A 17 -5.51 10.70 -7.06
CA ILE A 17 -6.22 9.69 -7.86
C ILE A 17 -6.54 8.47 -7.01
N THR A 18 -5.58 7.97 -6.22
CA THR A 18 -5.80 6.81 -5.34
C THR A 18 -6.89 7.11 -4.31
N LEU A 19 -6.77 8.24 -3.59
CA LEU A 19 -7.75 8.65 -2.60
C LEU A 19 -9.14 8.88 -3.21
N ALA A 20 -9.21 9.55 -4.36
CA ALA A 20 -10.46 9.77 -5.07
C ALA A 20 -11.10 8.46 -5.55
N SER A 21 -10.30 7.47 -5.96
CA SER A 21 -10.79 6.14 -6.34
C SER A 21 -11.39 5.41 -5.15
N GLU A 22 -10.77 5.48 -3.98
CA GLU A 22 -11.28 4.91 -2.73
C GLU A 22 -12.62 5.55 -2.35
N LEU A 23 -12.64 6.88 -2.23
CA LEU A 23 -13.86 7.62 -1.86
C LEU A 23 -15.00 7.42 -2.85
N ALA A 24 -14.70 7.41 -4.16
CA ALA A 24 -15.72 7.18 -5.19
C ALA A 24 -16.33 5.79 -5.10
N LEU A 25 -15.52 4.77 -4.80
CA LEU A 25 -16.02 3.41 -4.61
C LEU A 25 -16.85 3.29 -3.33
N GLU A 26 -16.43 3.91 -2.23
CA GLU A 26 -17.17 3.89 -0.97
C GLU A 26 -18.56 4.55 -1.08
N LEU A 27 -18.76 5.48 -2.02
CA LEU A 27 -20.08 6.06 -2.30
C LEU A 27 -21.07 5.09 -2.95
N VAL A 28 -20.62 3.90 -3.41
CA VAL A 28 -21.50 2.90 -4.02
C VAL A 28 -22.11 2.01 -2.93
N PRO A 29 -23.43 2.10 -2.64
CA PRO A 29 -24.03 1.34 -1.56
C PRO A 29 -23.93 -0.18 -1.77
N GLY A 30 -23.67 -0.90 -0.69
CA GLY A 30 -23.68 -2.38 -0.63
C GLY A 30 -22.44 -3.07 -1.16
N VAL A 31 -21.82 -2.59 -2.26
CA VAL A 31 -20.68 -3.29 -2.88
C VAL A 31 -19.41 -2.43 -2.93
N GLY A 32 -19.52 -1.14 -2.70
CA GLY A 32 -18.42 -0.20 -2.91
C GLY A 32 -17.21 -0.44 -2.01
N ALA A 33 -17.45 -0.63 -0.71
CA ALA A 33 -16.37 -0.93 0.25
C ALA A 33 -15.62 -2.23 -0.11
N ALA A 34 -16.33 -3.28 -0.54
CA ALA A 34 -15.70 -4.53 -0.97
C ALA A 34 -14.94 -4.35 -2.30
N ALA A 35 -15.49 -3.58 -3.24
CA ALA A 35 -14.84 -3.26 -4.50
C ALA A 35 -13.56 -2.43 -4.28
N ALA A 36 -13.57 -1.48 -3.34
CA ALA A 36 -12.40 -0.69 -2.99
C ALA A 36 -11.24 -1.58 -2.54
N LYS A 37 -11.48 -2.63 -1.74
CA LYS A 37 -10.43 -3.57 -1.28
C LYS A 37 -9.78 -4.39 -2.40
N VAL A 38 -10.39 -4.43 -3.58
CA VAL A 38 -9.85 -5.11 -4.77
C VAL A 38 -9.21 -4.11 -5.74
N ILE A 39 -9.86 -2.98 -5.98
CA ILE A 39 -9.47 -2.02 -7.03
C ILE A 39 -8.37 -1.08 -6.54
N VAL A 40 -8.50 -0.51 -5.34
CA VAL A 40 -7.57 0.49 -4.82
C VAL A 40 -6.13 -0.01 -4.72
N PRO A 41 -5.84 -1.24 -4.22
CA PRO A 41 -4.48 -1.78 -4.22
C PRO A 41 -3.82 -1.85 -5.61
N VAL A 42 -4.62 -2.05 -6.66
CA VAL A 42 -4.11 -2.05 -8.04
C VAL A 42 -3.81 -0.62 -8.49
N VAL A 43 -4.66 0.36 -8.15
CA VAL A 43 -4.40 1.79 -8.40
C VAL A 43 -3.15 2.27 -7.66
N GLU A 44 -2.97 1.89 -6.41
CA GLU A 44 -1.77 2.20 -5.61
C GLU A 44 -0.47 1.70 -6.25
N CYS A 45 -0.53 0.58 -6.96
CA CYS A 45 0.62 0.08 -7.72
C CYS A 45 1.07 1.06 -8.82
N GLY A 46 0.24 2.00 -9.24
CA GLY A 46 0.65 3.10 -10.12
C GLY A 46 1.73 3.98 -9.50
N MET A 47 1.64 4.28 -8.20
CA MET A 47 2.69 5.01 -7.47
C MET A 47 3.98 4.19 -7.35
N LEU A 48 3.86 2.86 -7.14
CA LEU A 48 5.01 1.95 -7.14
C LEU A 48 5.74 1.96 -8.49
N LEU A 49 4.99 1.86 -9.59
CA LEU A 49 5.54 1.96 -10.95
C LEU A 49 6.15 3.34 -11.19
N GLY A 50 5.55 4.38 -10.63
CA GLY A 50 6.07 5.75 -10.63
C GLY A 50 7.41 5.87 -9.91
N ALA A 51 7.56 5.26 -8.74
CA ALA A 51 8.84 5.23 -8.01
C ALA A 51 9.94 4.55 -8.85
N ALA A 52 9.62 3.43 -9.47
CA ALA A 52 10.52 2.72 -10.36
C ALA A 52 10.85 3.51 -11.64
N ALA A 53 9.92 4.30 -12.18
CA ALA A 53 10.15 5.17 -13.33
C ALA A 53 11.11 6.31 -12.98
N VAL A 54 10.84 7.02 -11.88
CA VAL A 54 11.69 8.13 -11.39
C VAL A 54 13.10 7.65 -11.06
N ASP A 55 13.24 6.46 -10.46
CA ASP A 55 14.54 5.88 -10.14
C ASP A 55 15.38 5.59 -11.40
N ARG A 56 14.72 5.27 -12.51
CA ARG A 56 15.36 5.08 -13.83
C ARG A 56 15.54 6.39 -14.63
N GLY A 57 15.21 7.54 -14.04
CA GLY A 57 15.29 8.84 -14.70
C GLY A 57 14.14 9.12 -15.70
N ALA A 58 13.09 8.31 -15.70
CA ALA A 58 11.91 8.54 -16.53
C ALA A 58 10.93 9.53 -15.86
N PRO A 59 10.10 10.25 -16.64
CA PRO A 59 9.11 11.17 -16.10
C PRO A 59 8.02 10.41 -15.31
N LEU A 60 7.52 11.07 -14.26
CA LEU A 60 6.37 10.57 -13.50
C LEU A 60 5.08 11.01 -14.18
N GLU A 61 4.40 10.08 -14.82
CA GLU A 61 3.18 10.33 -15.59
C GLU A 61 1.93 9.81 -14.85
N MET A 62 0.84 10.56 -14.91
CA MET A 62 -0.44 10.19 -14.25
C MET A 62 -1.05 8.89 -14.82
N ARG A 63 -0.78 8.56 -16.10
CA ARG A 63 -1.24 7.29 -16.70
C ARG A 63 -0.74 6.05 -15.95
N LEU A 64 0.32 6.18 -15.14
CA LEU A 64 0.86 5.08 -14.33
C LEU A 64 -0.15 4.56 -13.31
N ALA A 65 -1.10 5.40 -12.82
CA ALA A 65 -2.18 4.97 -11.94
C ALA A 65 -2.97 3.77 -12.50
N TRP A 66 -3.12 3.70 -13.82
CA TRP A 66 -3.91 2.67 -14.50
C TRP A 66 -3.06 1.57 -15.12
N THR A 67 -1.74 1.74 -15.19
CA THR A 67 -0.84 0.81 -15.88
C THR A 67 -0.83 -0.57 -15.24
N ALA A 68 -1.00 -0.65 -13.93
CA ALA A 68 -1.01 -1.93 -13.22
C ALA A 68 -2.18 -2.84 -13.62
N PHE A 69 -3.31 -2.28 -14.09
CA PHE A 69 -4.44 -3.08 -14.59
C PHE A 69 -4.11 -3.89 -15.85
N GLY A 70 -3.11 -3.47 -16.62
CA GLY A 70 -2.59 -4.23 -17.76
C GLY A 70 -1.61 -5.34 -17.40
N ALA A 71 -1.35 -5.57 -16.11
CA ALA A 71 -0.44 -6.63 -15.67
C ALA A 71 -1.04 -8.02 -15.91
N ARG A 72 -0.17 -9.04 -15.89
CA ARG A 72 -0.60 -10.44 -16.04
C ARG A 72 -1.63 -10.81 -14.95
N PRO A 73 -2.67 -11.62 -15.26
CA PRO A 73 -3.70 -11.99 -14.29
C PRO A 73 -3.13 -12.57 -12.98
N ALA A 74 -2.06 -13.35 -13.04
CA ALA A 74 -1.40 -13.88 -11.86
C ALA A 74 -0.76 -12.79 -10.99
N ALA A 75 -0.27 -11.69 -11.58
CA ALA A 75 0.26 -10.55 -10.85
C ALA A 75 -0.87 -9.78 -10.17
N LEU A 76 -1.98 -9.52 -10.88
CA LEU A 76 -3.17 -8.90 -10.29
C LEU A 76 -3.73 -9.74 -9.14
N ALA A 77 -3.83 -11.06 -9.32
CA ALA A 77 -4.27 -11.96 -8.27
C ALA A 77 -3.34 -11.91 -7.03
N ALA A 78 -2.03 -11.81 -7.22
CA ALA A 78 -1.08 -11.70 -6.11
C ALA A 78 -1.24 -10.38 -5.35
N ILE A 79 -1.41 -9.26 -6.06
CA ILE A 79 -1.64 -7.93 -5.47
C ILE A 79 -2.95 -7.94 -4.65
N VAL A 80 -4.04 -8.36 -5.27
CA VAL A 80 -5.37 -8.40 -4.62
C VAL A 80 -5.36 -9.35 -3.43
N LEU A 81 -4.76 -10.54 -3.56
CA LEU A 81 -4.71 -11.47 -2.44
C LEU A 81 -3.89 -10.92 -1.27
N SER A 82 -2.78 -10.24 -1.51
CA SER A 82 -2.00 -9.61 -0.43
C SER A 82 -2.81 -8.54 0.30
N ALA A 83 -3.60 -7.73 -0.41
CA ALA A 83 -4.50 -6.75 0.19
C ALA A 83 -5.65 -7.41 0.98
N LEU A 84 -6.27 -8.44 0.41
CA LEU A 84 -7.34 -9.18 1.08
C LEU A 84 -6.87 -9.90 2.35
N LEU A 85 -5.63 -10.37 2.41
CA LEU A 85 -5.06 -10.93 3.65
C LEU A 85 -4.99 -9.88 4.77
N VAL A 86 -4.58 -8.66 4.46
CA VAL A 86 -4.56 -7.55 5.43
C VAL A 86 -5.99 -7.20 5.85
N THR A 87 -6.89 -7.00 4.90
CA THR A 87 -8.32 -6.72 5.17
C THR A 87 -8.97 -7.80 6.03
N ALA A 88 -8.64 -9.07 5.81
CA ALA A 88 -9.16 -10.16 6.62
C ALA A 88 -8.72 -10.05 8.09
N VAL A 89 -7.44 -9.73 8.34
CA VAL A 89 -6.95 -9.51 9.71
C VAL A 89 -7.68 -8.34 10.38
N GLU A 90 -7.82 -7.23 9.69
CA GLU A 90 -8.52 -6.03 10.18
C GLU A 90 -9.99 -6.34 10.50
N THR A 91 -10.68 -7.01 9.58
CA THR A 91 -12.10 -7.36 9.74
C THR A 91 -12.33 -8.36 10.88
N ILE A 92 -11.48 -9.39 10.97
CA ILE A 92 -11.57 -10.39 12.05
C ILE A 92 -11.33 -9.73 13.40
N LEU A 93 -10.32 -8.87 13.51
CA LEU A 93 -10.01 -8.18 14.76
C LEU A 93 -11.13 -7.20 15.15
N ALA A 94 -11.63 -6.42 14.20
CA ALA A 94 -12.74 -5.50 14.45
C ALA A 94 -13.98 -6.25 14.93
N TYR A 95 -14.33 -7.35 14.28
CA TYR A 95 -15.45 -8.20 14.68
C TYR A 95 -15.24 -8.79 16.08
N ALA A 96 -14.05 -9.29 16.37
CA ALA A 96 -13.73 -9.86 17.69
C ALA A 96 -13.83 -8.83 18.83
N LEU A 97 -13.48 -7.57 18.55
CA LEU A 97 -13.49 -6.51 19.57
C LEU A 97 -14.85 -5.81 19.73
N THR A 98 -15.67 -5.77 18.68
CA THR A 98 -16.89 -4.94 18.66
C THR A 98 -18.15 -5.69 18.28
N GLY A 99 -18.05 -6.91 17.71
CA GLY A 99 -19.15 -7.62 17.09
C GLY A 99 -19.63 -7.01 15.75
N ALA A 100 -19.01 -5.93 15.29
CA ALA A 100 -19.40 -5.23 14.07
C ALA A 100 -18.68 -5.82 12.84
N ASN A 101 -19.44 -6.05 11.76
CA ASN A 101 -18.88 -6.48 10.48
C ASN A 101 -18.62 -5.24 9.60
N LEU A 102 -17.37 -4.77 9.58
CA LEU A 102 -16.96 -3.57 8.84
C LEU A 102 -17.11 -3.69 7.31
N LEU A 103 -17.16 -4.90 6.76
CA LEU A 103 -17.37 -5.11 5.32
C LEU A 103 -18.85 -5.04 4.93
N ALA A 104 -19.74 -5.50 5.82
CA ALA A 104 -21.17 -5.54 5.55
C ALA A 104 -21.88 -4.23 5.96
N ASN A 105 -21.46 -3.65 7.08
CA ASN A 105 -22.09 -2.48 7.67
C ASN A 105 -21.01 -1.53 8.24
N PRO A 106 -20.28 -0.79 7.40
CA PRO A 106 -19.23 0.11 7.85
C PRO A 106 -19.77 1.24 8.75
N ASP A 107 -21.03 1.66 8.54
CA ASP A 107 -21.66 2.75 9.28
C ASP A 107 -22.14 2.34 10.69
N ASP A 108 -22.37 1.06 10.95
CA ASP A 108 -22.81 0.56 12.27
C ASP A 108 -21.67 0.48 13.29
N ALA A 109 -20.43 0.57 12.81
CA ALA A 109 -19.26 0.47 13.65
C ALA A 109 -18.88 1.83 14.26
N ARG A 110 -19.52 2.21 15.37
CA ARG A 110 -18.99 3.29 16.23
C ARG A 110 -17.72 2.80 16.93
N LEU A 111 -16.63 2.69 16.16
CA LEU A 111 -15.35 2.28 16.70
C LEU A 111 -14.81 3.37 17.61
N SER A 112 -14.47 3.02 18.85
CA SER A 112 -13.69 3.93 19.68
C SER A 112 -12.32 4.17 19.02
N ALA A 113 -11.70 5.33 19.27
CA ALA A 113 -10.37 5.64 18.73
C ALA A 113 -9.33 4.54 19.08
N THR A 114 -9.46 3.93 20.26
CA THR A 114 -8.57 2.84 20.71
C THR A 114 -8.75 1.59 19.86
N VAL A 115 -9.99 1.19 19.57
CA VAL A 115 -10.29 0.03 18.72
C VAL A 115 -9.82 0.28 17.30
N LEU A 116 -10.10 1.47 16.74
CA LEU A 116 -9.66 1.85 15.40
C LEU A 116 -8.13 1.79 15.30
N LEU A 117 -7.41 2.36 16.28
CA LEU A 117 -5.94 2.31 16.31
C LEU A 117 -5.42 0.87 16.39
N GLY A 118 -6.09 0.02 17.18
CA GLY A 118 -5.74 -1.41 17.28
C GLY A 118 -5.94 -2.15 15.96
N VAL A 119 -7.06 -1.93 15.28
CA VAL A 119 -7.38 -2.58 14.00
C VAL A 119 -6.40 -2.11 12.91
N VAL A 120 -6.20 -0.81 12.75
CA VAL A 120 -5.26 -0.25 11.76
C VAL A 120 -3.82 -0.67 12.07
N GLY A 121 -3.44 -0.70 13.36
CA GLY A 121 -2.12 -1.19 13.79
C GLY A 121 -1.90 -2.67 13.46
N ALA A 122 -2.91 -3.51 13.68
CA ALA A 122 -2.86 -4.91 13.30
C ALA A 122 -2.78 -5.10 11.79
N GLY A 123 -3.54 -4.33 11.00
CA GLY A 123 -3.44 -4.29 9.54
C GLY A 123 -2.04 -3.91 9.07
N ALA A 124 -1.45 -2.87 9.64
CA ALA A 124 -0.09 -2.46 9.33
C ALA A 124 0.94 -3.57 9.62
N LEU A 125 0.82 -4.27 10.74
CA LEU A 125 1.71 -5.40 11.05
C LEU A 125 1.46 -6.59 10.12
N ALA A 126 0.20 -6.89 9.81
CA ALA A 126 -0.18 -7.97 8.89
C ALA A 126 0.26 -7.70 7.44
N SER A 127 0.42 -6.43 7.06
CA SER A 127 0.90 -6.06 5.72
C SER A 127 2.39 -6.36 5.52
N LEU A 128 3.22 -6.37 6.58
CA LEU A 128 4.68 -6.50 6.47
C LEU A 128 5.15 -7.78 5.76
N PRO A 129 4.59 -8.98 6.04
CA PRO A 129 4.99 -10.21 5.35
C PRO A 129 4.70 -10.21 3.86
N VAL A 130 3.72 -9.41 3.40
CA VAL A 130 3.28 -9.34 2.00
C VAL A 130 3.60 -8.01 1.32
N ALA A 131 4.26 -7.08 2.01
CA ALA A 131 4.53 -5.72 1.57
C ALA A 131 5.29 -5.65 0.23
N PHE A 132 6.14 -6.62 -0.05
CA PHE A 132 6.98 -6.63 -1.26
C PHE A 132 6.42 -7.49 -2.39
N VAL A 133 5.25 -8.13 -2.21
CA VAL A 133 4.58 -8.91 -3.27
C VAL A 133 4.33 -8.07 -4.52
N PRO A 134 3.73 -6.85 -4.44
CA PRO A 134 3.48 -6.02 -5.60
C PRO A 134 4.78 -5.67 -6.37
N PHE A 135 5.86 -5.39 -5.66
CA PHE A 135 7.16 -5.08 -6.25
C PHE A 135 7.71 -6.27 -7.04
N ALA A 136 7.70 -7.46 -6.44
CA ALA A 136 8.21 -8.67 -7.08
C ALA A 136 7.42 -9.04 -8.35
N VAL A 137 6.09 -8.95 -8.32
CA VAL A 137 5.27 -9.32 -9.49
C VAL A 137 5.30 -8.29 -10.61
N LEU A 138 5.37 -6.99 -10.28
CA LEU A 138 5.31 -5.90 -11.27
C LEU A 138 6.69 -5.50 -11.80
N LEU A 139 7.71 -5.47 -10.96
CA LEU A 139 9.04 -4.99 -11.36
C LEU A 139 9.98 -6.12 -11.77
N GLU A 140 9.92 -7.29 -11.11
CA GLU A 140 10.77 -8.44 -11.40
C GLU A 140 10.07 -9.48 -12.28
N GLY A 141 8.76 -9.36 -12.49
CA GLY A 141 7.98 -10.36 -13.20
C GLY A 141 7.92 -11.73 -12.48
N ALA A 142 8.08 -11.75 -11.16
CA ALA A 142 8.07 -12.95 -10.37
C ALA A 142 6.77 -13.74 -10.52
N SER A 143 6.84 -15.06 -10.39
CA SER A 143 5.66 -15.90 -10.28
C SER A 143 4.96 -15.67 -8.93
N PHE A 144 3.67 -16.00 -8.87
CA PHE A 144 2.84 -15.85 -7.68
C PHE A 144 3.53 -16.39 -6.41
N SER A 145 3.91 -17.67 -6.38
CA SER A 145 4.54 -18.29 -5.22
C SER A 145 5.89 -17.67 -4.88
N ARG A 146 6.71 -17.33 -5.89
CA ARG A 146 8.01 -16.70 -5.68
C ARG A 146 7.87 -15.31 -5.02
N ALA A 147 6.87 -14.54 -5.41
CA ALA A 147 6.59 -13.22 -4.84
C ALA A 147 6.24 -13.31 -3.35
N PHE A 148 5.34 -14.23 -2.98
CA PHE A 148 4.96 -14.43 -1.58
C PHE A 148 6.10 -14.97 -0.72
N VAL A 149 6.78 -16.02 -1.18
CA VAL A 149 7.93 -16.60 -0.45
C VAL A 149 9.06 -15.58 -0.32
N GLY A 150 9.34 -14.83 -1.41
CA GLY A 150 10.34 -13.75 -1.40
C GLY A 150 10.00 -12.66 -0.41
N SER A 151 8.76 -12.16 -0.41
CA SER A 151 8.30 -11.12 0.51
C SER A 151 8.37 -11.58 1.97
N LEU A 152 7.90 -12.79 2.26
CA LEU A 152 7.97 -13.37 3.61
C LEU A 152 9.44 -13.52 4.08
N ARG A 153 10.34 -13.98 3.20
CA ARG A 153 11.75 -14.08 3.52
C ARG A 153 12.38 -12.70 3.78
N GLY A 154 12.07 -11.71 2.95
CA GLY A 154 12.53 -10.33 3.16
C GLY A 154 12.07 -9.78 4.51
N PHE A 155 10.80 -10.04 4.87
CA PHE A 155 10.25 -9.69 6.17
C PHE A 155 11.00 -10.39 7.31
N THR A 156 11.15 -11.72 7.28
CA THR A 156 11.78 -12.48 8.39
C THR A 156 13.23 -12.09 8.63
N LEU A 157 13.95 -11.67 7.59
CA LEU A 157 15.33 -11.19 7.71
C LEU A 157 15.44 -9.72 8.17
N ASN A 158 14.35 -8.94 8.10
CA ASN A 158 14.33 -7.51 8.35
C ASN A 158 13.17 -7.08 9.28
N VAL A 159 12.78 -7.92 10.22
CA VAL A 159 11.62 -7.66 11.10
C VAL A 159 11.73 -6.31 11.82
N ALA A 160 12.84 -6.05 12.51
CA ALA A 160 12.99 -4.84 13.31
C ALA A 160 12.90 -3.55 12.48
N PRO A 161 13.65 -3.35 11.38
CA PRO A 161 13.51 -2.15 10.57
C PRO A 161 12.13 -2.02 9.91
N LEU A 162 11.49 -3.12 9.52
CA LEU A 162 10.15 -3.08 8.92
C LEU A 162 9.06 -2.74 9.95
N VAL A 163 9.17 -3.20 11.18
CA VAL A 163 8.26 -2.79 12.27
C VAL A 163 8.41 -1.30 12.58
N VAL A 164 9.64 -0.78 12.63
CA VAL A 164 9.88 0.66 12.78
C VAL A 164 9.28 1.44 11.60
N PHE A 165 9.46 0.94 10.37
CA PHE A 165 8.85 1.54 9.18
C PHE A 165 7.31 1.56 9.28
N ALA A 166 6.68 0.47 9.71
CA ALA A 166 5.23 0.40 9.92
C ALA A 166 4.76 1.40 10.99
N ALA A 167 5.47 1.51 12.11
CA ALA A 167 5.14 2.47 13.16
C ALA A 167 5.22 3.93 12.66
N LEU A 168 6.27 4.27 11.92
CA LEU A 168 6.40 5.59 11.31
C LEU A 168 5.32 5.86 10.26
N SER A 169 4.96 4.85 9.47
CA SER A 169 3.89 4.93 8.49
C SER A 169 2.54 5.19 9.15
N LEU A 170 2.24 4.52 10.26
CA LEU A 170 1.03 4.76 11.06
C LEU A 170 0.96 6.19 11.60
N VAL A 171 2.07 6.72 12.11
CA VAL A 171 2.14 8.11 12.60
C VAL A 171 1.89 9.09 11.45
N LEU A 172 2.52 8.89 10.29
CA LEU A 172 2.32 9.75 9.13
C LEU A 172 0.88 9.67 8.59
N THR A 173 0.30 8.47 8.55
CA THR A 173 -1.09 8.27 8.14
C THR A 173 -2.05 8.95 9.12
N ALA A 174 -1.81 8.83 10.43
CA ALA A 174 -2.62 9.53 11.44
C ALA A 174 -2.55 11.05 11.27
N ILE A 175 -1.38 11.63 11.02
CA ILE A 175 -1.23 13.05 10.71
C ILE A 175 -2.00 13.42 9.43
N GLY A 176 -1.92 12.57 8.39
CA GLY A 176 -2.67 12.76 7.15
C GLY A 176 -4.19 12.76 7.34
N LEU A 177 -4.70 11.88 8.21
CA LEU A 177 -6.12 11.84 8.58
C LEU A 177 -6.56 13.07 9.35
N LEU A 178 -5.76 13.55 10.32
CA LEU A 178 -6.04 14.74 11.11
C LEU A 178 -6.12 16.02 10.27
N THR A 179 -5.57 16.03 9.07
CA THR A 179 -5.67 17.12 8.10
C THR A 179 -6.85 16.95 7.13
N PHE A 180 -7.95 16.34 7.59
CA PHE A 180 -9.16 16.09 6.80
C PHE A 180 -8.87 15.33 5.48
N TYR A 181 -8.06 14.28 5.54
CA TYR A 181 -7.62 13.46 4.40
C TYR A 181 -6.71 14.16 3.38
N VAL A 182 -6.63 15.51 3.40
CA VAL A 182 -5.78 16.26 2.45
C VAL A 182 -4.31 15.87 2.59
N GLY A 183 -3.85 15.62 3.81
CA GLY A 183 -2.48 15.17 4.07
C GLY A 183 -2.16 13.81 3.46
N LEU A 184 -3.15 12.92 3.32
CA LEU A 184 -2.95 11.60 2.72
C LEU A 184 -2.50 11.69 1.26
N VAL A 185 -2.91 12.74 0.54
CA VAL A 185 -2.46 13.00 -0.85
C VAL A 185 -0.93 13.09 -0.97
N ALA A 186 -0.26 13.58 0.09
CA ALA A 186 1.19 13.64 0.15
C ALA A 186 1.80 12.41 0.86
N VAL A 187 1.12 11.88 1.87
CA VAL A 187 1.59 10.74 2.67
C VAL A 187 1.67 9.46 1.83
N PHE A 188 0.66 9.14 1.03
CA PHE A 188 0.65 7.93 0.20
C PHE A 188 1.86 7.84 -0.74
N PRO A 189 2.14 8.84 -1.59
CA PRO A 189 3.32 8.78 -2.44
C PRO A 189 4.63 8.78 -1.66
N LEU A 190 4.69 9.45 -0.51
CA LEU A 190 5.87 9.43 0.35
C LEU A 190 6.15 8.02 0.89
N LEU A 191 5.11 7.35 1.40
CA LEU A 191 5.21 5.98 1.90
C LEU A 191 5.55 5.01 0.78
N THR A 192 4.96 5.15 -0.40
CA THR A 192 5.28 4.31 -1.57
C THR A 192 6.73 4.48 -2.00
N ALA A 193 7.24 5.72 -2.07
CA ALA A 193 8.64 5.97 -2.40
C ALA A 193 9.60 5.40 -1.34
N ALA A 194 9.22 5.44 -0.05
CA ALA A 194 9.98 4.84 1.04
C ALA A 194 9.95 3.30 0.99
N SER A 195 8.78 2.71 0.69
CA SER A 195 8.64 1.25 0.49
C SER A 195 9.47 0.77 -0.70
N TYR A 196 9.51 1.54 -1.80
CA TYR A 196 10.36 1.25 -2.95
C TYR A 196 11.85 1.26 -2.58
N ALA A 197 12.28 2.24 -1.78
CA ALA A 197 13.67 2.30 -1.30
C ALA A 197 13.98 1.09 -0.41
N ALA A 198 13.10 0.74 0.53
CA ALA A 198 13.25 -0.43 1.38
C ALA A 198 13.33 -1.74 0.57
N TRP A 199 12.48 -1.88 -0.45
CA TRP A 199 12.53 -3.01 -1.37
C TRP A 199 13.89 -3.10 -2.07
N LYS A 200 14.43 -2.00 -2.58
CA LYS A 200 15.76 -1.98 -3.20
C LYS A 200 16.85 -2.38 -2.21
N ASP A 201 16.82 -1.88 -0.98
CA ASP A 201 17.82 -2.20 0.03
C ASP A 201 17.81 -3.69 0.41
N ILE A 202 16.63 -4.31 0.45
CA ILE A 202 16.47 -5.72 0.84
C ILE A 202 16.81 -6.68 -0.31
N TYR A 203 16.45 -6.33 -1.55
CA TYR A 203 16.52 -7.24 -2.70
C TYR A 203 17.60 -6.85 -3.73
N ALA A 204 18.22 -5.68 -3.61
CA ALA A 204 19.32 -5.35 -4.50
C ALA A 204 20.48 -6.33 -4.31
N PRO A 205 21.12 -6.82 -5.38
CA PRO A 205 22.30 -7.65 -5.23
C PRO A 205 23.38 -6.87 -4.48
N ALA A 206 24.04 -7.53 -3.51
CA ALA A 206 25.14 -6.95 -2.77
C ALA A 206 26.23 -6.47 -3.74
N GLY A 207 26.37 -5.15 -3.91
CA GLY A 207 27.27 -4.54 -4.90
C GLY A 207 26.62 -3.50 -5.81
N ALA A 208 25.30 -3.41 -5.87
CA ALA A 208 24.58 -2.31 -6.53
C ALA A 208 24.51 -1.10 -5.59
N THR A 209 25.67 -0.58 -5.20
CA THR A 209 25.74 0.69 -4.47
C THR A 209 25.14 1.79 -5.33
N LEU A 210 24.17 2.49 -4.76
CA LEU A 210 23.65 3.73 -5.32
C LEU A 210 24.85 4.62 -5.67
N LYS A 211 25.13 4.77 -6.98
CA LYS A 211 26.07 5.83 -7.41
C LYS A 211 25.47 7.16 -6.97
N PRO A 212 26.28 8.03 -6.39
CA PRO A 212 25.85 9.32 -5.83
C PRO A 212 25.21 10.24 -6.86
#